data_c4e8f45d8a6aa4f0fb4dcfda4fda2042
#
_entry.id   c4e8f45d8a6aa4f0fb4dcfda4fda2042
#
_cell.length_a   1.000
_cell.length_b   1.000
_cell.length_c   1.000
_cell.angle_alpha   90.00
_cell.angle_beta   90.00
_cell.angle_gamma   90.00
#
_symmetry.space_group_name_H-M   'P 1'
#
loop_
_entity.id
_entity.type
_entity.pdbx_description
1 polymer ?
#
loop_
_entity_poly.entity_id
_entity_poly.type
_entity_poly.pdbx_seq_one_letter_code
_entity_poly.pdbx_strand_id
1 'polypeptide(L)'
;LYGYPLDGVVMLTGCDKTMPACLMAAATVNIPTISLNVGPMLNGWMQGDRTGSGTVVWKARERHAAGDIDYAQFMDIVGSSAPSTGHCNTMGTASTMNALAEALGMSLPGSAAIPAPYRERGQISYLTGKRIVE
;
A
#
# COMPACT_ATOMS: atom_id res chain seq x y z
N LEU A 1 20.18 8.58 -3.08
CA LEU A 1 19.87 9.59 -4.10
C LEU A 1 21.04 10.53 -4.35
N TYR A 2 21.75 11.02 -3.33
CA TYR A 2 22.92 11.89 -3.51
C TYR A 2 24.10 11.25 -4.26
N GLY A 3 24.18 9.92 -4.29
CA GLY A 3 25.29 9.21 -4.95
C GLY A 3 25.17 9.11 -6.47
N TYR A 4 24.07 9.59 -7.05
CA TYR A 4 23.79 9.46 -8.48
C TYR A 4 23.32 10.79 -9.08
N PRO A 5 23.76 11.12 -10.32
CA PRO A 5 23.30 12.32 -11.03
C PRO A 5 21.90 12.08 -11.61
N LEU A 6 20.88 12.24 -10.79
CA LEU A 6 19.47 12.03 -11.16
C LEU A 6 18.80 13.37 -11.42
N ASP A 7 18.08 13.47 -12.54
CA ASP A 7 17.26 14.63 -12.90
C ASP A 7 15.87 14.56 -12.27
N GLY A 8 15.40 13.37 -11.95
CA GLY A 8 14.13 13.13 -11.28
C GLY A 8 14.00 11.71 -10.76
N VAL A 9 13.04 11.47 -9.87
CA VAL A 9 12.82 10.16 -9.23
C VAL A 9 11.33 9.83 -9.17
N VAL A 10 10.99 8.61 -9.56
CA VAL A 10 9.71 7.99 -9.21
C VAL A 10 9.93 7.03 -8.06
N MET A 11 9.30 7.29 -6.93
CA MET A 11 9.38 6.44 -5.74
C MET A 11 8.18 5.51 -5.68
N LEU A 12 8.39 4.18 -5.83
CA LEU A 12 7.35 3.19 -5.63
C LEU A 12 7.16 2.92 -4.14
N THR A 13 6.03 3.35 -3.63
CA THR A 13 5.75 3.32 -2.19
C THR A 13 4.36 2.74 -1.92
N GLY A 14 4.16 2.17 -0.76
CA GLY A 14 2.86 1.59 -0.46
C GLY A 14 2.60 1.35 1.02
N CYS A 15 3.61 0.98 1.78
CA CYS A 15 3.41 0.60 3.17
C CYS A 15 3.56 1.77 4.14
N ASP A 16 3.10 1.55 5.37
CA ASP A 16 2.96 2.54 6.45
C ASP A 16 4.26 3.29 6.81
N LYS A 17 5.41 2.65 6.67
CA LYS A 17 6.73 3.25 6.96
C LYS A 17 7.47 3.68 5.69
N THR A 18 7.27 2.98 4.59
CA THR A 18 7.97 3.26 3.33
C THR A 18 7.55 4.61 2.75
N MET A 19 6.26 4.92 2.78
CA MET A 19 5.75 6.19 2.25
C MET A 19 6.34 7.41 2.96
N PRO A 20 6.24 7.56 4.29
CA PRO A 20 6.82 8.71 4.97
C PRO A 20 8.35 8.77 4.82
N ALA A 21 9.05 7.63 4.85
CA ALA A 21 10.50 7.60 4.64
C ALA A 21 10.89 8.13 3.26
N CYS A 22 10.17 7.75 2.21
CA CYS A 22 10.41 8.23 0.86
C CYS A 22 10.07 9.72 0.70
N LEU A 23 8.99 10.20 1.32
CA LEU A 23 8.65 11.63 1.33
C LEU A 23 9.72 12.46 2.06
N MET A 24 10.22 11.97 3.18
CA MET A 24 11.33 12.60 3.90
C MET A 24 12.62 12.63 3.06
N ALA A 25 12.94 11.53 2.37
CA ALA A 25 14.08 11.47 1.47
C ALA A 25 13.92 12.44 0.30
N ALA A 26 12.75 12.51 -0.32
CA ALA A 26 12.44 13.45 -1.40
C ALA A 26 12.65 14.91 -0.95
N ALA A 27 12.10 15.27 0.21
CA ALA A 27 12.23 16.61 0.77
C ALA A 27 13.68 16.96 1.11
N THR A 28 14.48 15.99 1.55
CA THR A 28 15.89 16.18 1.92
C THR A 28 16.76 16.38 0.68
N VAL A 29 16.55 15.58 -0.36
CA VAL A 29 17.37 15.65 -1.58
C VAL A 29 16.95 16.80 -2.50
N ASN A 30 15.69 17.16 -2.46
CA ASN A 30 15.10 18.28 -3.21
C ASN A 30 15.32 18.22 -4.73
N ILE A 31 15.12 17.04 -5.32
CA ILE A 31 15.06 16.86 -6.78
C ILE A 31 13.61 16.57 -7.19
N PRO A 32 13.21 16.79 -8.45
CA PRO A 32 11.89 16.45 -8.94
C PRO A 32 11.52 15.01 -8.58
N THR A 33 10.42 14.84 -7.85
CA THR A 33 10.04 13.52 -7.33
C THR A 33 8.52 13.34 -7.42
N ILE A 34 8.11 12.16 -7.89
CA ILE A 34 6.71 11.71 -7.84
C ILE A 34 6.66 10.40 -7.08
N SER A 35 5.74 10.30 -6.10
CA SER A 35 5.44 9.03 -5.44
C SER A 35 4.40 8.26 -6.25
N LEU A 36 4.73 7.06 -6.66
CA LEU A 36 3.79 6.13 -7.26
C LEU A 36 3.31 5.14 -6.19
N ASN A 37 2.08 5.31 -5.74
CA ASN A 37 1.46 4.43 -4.76
C ASN A 37 1.19 3.05 -5.38
N VAL A 38 1.62 1.97 -4.73
CA VAL A 38 1.40 0.61 -5.25
C VAL A 38 -0.06 0.14 -5.10
N GLY A 39 -0.83 0.78 -4.25
CA GLY A 39 -2.25 0.50 -4.02
C GLY A 39 -2.52 -0.58 -2.98
N PRO A 40 -3.71 -0.57 -2.38
CA PRO A 40 -4.13 -1.56 -1.40
C PRO A 40 -4.40 -2.93 -2.05
N MET A 41 -4.30 -3.99 -1.25
CA MET A 41 -4.90 -5.28 -1.58
C MET A 41 -6.41 -5.16 -1.73
N LEU A 42 -7.03 -6.10 -2.41
CA LEU A 42 -8.49 -6.29 -2.40
C LEU A 42 -8.98 -6.65 -0.99
N ASN A 43 -10.26 -6.45 -0.74
CA ASN A 43 -10.89 -6.96 0.48
C ASN A 43 -10.90 -8.48 0.47
N GLY A 44 -10.55 -9.08 1.61
CA GLY A 44 -10.72 -10.49 1.83
C GLY A 44 -12.14 -10.83 2.30
N TRP A 45 -12.51 -12.09 2.16
CA TRP A 45 -13.81 -12.62 2.59
C TRP A 45 -13.64 -14.03 3.15
N MET A 46 -14.30 -14.32 4.25
CA MET A 46 -14.35 -15.64 4.84
C MET A 46 -15.73 -15.89 5.45
N GLN A 47 -16.39 -16.95 5.01
CA GLN A 47 -17.74 -17.35 5.50
C GLN A 47 -18.79 -16.23 5.45
N GLY A 48 -18.71 -15.37 4.43
CA GLY A 48 -19.63 -14.23 4.26
C GLY A 48 -19.20 -12.94 4.96
N ASP A 49 -18.19 -12.99 5.82
CA ASP A 49 -17.67 -11.83 6.50
C ASP A 49 -16.45 -11.23 5.77
N ARG A 50 -16.36 -9.91 5.80
CA ARG A 50 -15.20 -9.20 5.27
C ARG A 50 -14.00 -9.40 6.16
N THR A 51 -12.88 -9.84 5.58
CA THR A 51 -11.59 -9.95 6.25
C THR A 51 -10.61 -8.89 5.75
N GLY A 52 -9.58 -8.62 6.53
CA GLY A 52 -8.52 -7.70 6.17
C GLY A 52 -7.26 -7.94 6.98
N SER A 53 -6.15 -7.38 6.53
CA SER A 53 -4.81 -7.57 7.08
C SER A 53 -4.58 -7.00 8.49
N GLY A 54 -5.59 -6.38 9.09
CA GLY A 54 -5.55 -5.81 10.44
C GLY A 54 -6.23 -6.68 11.50
N THR A 55 -7.38 -6.24 11.99
CA THR A 55 -8.08 -6.78 13.17
C THR A 55 -8.38 -8.29 13.09
N VAL A 56 -8.67 -8.82 11.92
CA VAL A 56 -9.02 -10.24 11.75
C VAL A 56 -7.85 -11.15 12.11
N VAL A 57 -6.65 -10.80 11.71
CA VAL A 57 -5.41 -11.57 12.02
C VAL A 57 -5.12 -11.56 13.52
N TRP A 58 -5.35 -10.41 14.19
CA TRP A 58 -5.18 -10.32 15.64
C TRP A 58 -6.15 -11.23 16.37
N LYS A 59 -7.44 -11.18 16.04
CA LYS A 59 -8.47 -12.06 16.61
C LYS A 59 -8.19 -13.54 16.33
N ALA A 60 -7.70 -13.87 15.16
CA ALA A 60 -7.31 -15.24 14.83
C ALA A 60 -6.16 -15.74 15.71
N ARG A 61 -5.17 -14.90 15.99
CA ARG A 61 -4.07 -15.23 16.94
C ARG A 61 -4.56 -15.48 18.34
N GLU A 62 -5.46 -14.62 18.85
CA GLU A 62 -6.07 -14.81 20.17
C GLU A 62 -6.81 -16.14 20.26
N ARG A 63 -7.66 -16.45 19.28
CA ARG A 63 -8.39 -17.71 19.21
C ARG A 63 -7.49 -18.93 19.12
N HIS A 64 -6.43 -18.85 18.31
CA HIS A 64 -5.46 -19.93 18.20
C HIS A 64 -4.68 -20.13 19.51
N ALA A 65 -4.27 -19.06 20.16
CA ALA A 65 -3.60 -19.12 21.47
C ALA A 65 -4.52 -19.67 22.59
N ALA A 66 -5.82 -19.41 22.52
CA ALA A 66 -6.82 -19.96 23.43
C ALA A 66 -7.17 -21.44 23.15
N GLY A 67 -6.75 -21.99 22.00
CA GLY A 67 -7.10 -23.35 21.58
C GLY A 67 -8.48 -23.48 20.92
N ASP A 68 -9.14 -22.37 20.61
CA ASP A 68 -10.47 -22.33 19.97
C ASP A 68 -10.43 -22.74 18.49
N ILE A 69 -9.28 -22.52 17.85
CA ILE A 69 -9.02 -22.91 16.46
C ILE A 69 -7.67 -23.58 16.35
N ASP A 70 -7.56 -24.54 15.45
CA ASP A 70 -6.30 -25.19 15.13
C ASP A 70 -5.42 -24.32 14.18
N TYR A 71 -4.20 -24.78 13.90
CA TYR A 71 -3.27 -24.07 13.05
C TYR A 71 -3.76 -23.95 11.59
N ALA A 72 -4.43 -24.97 11.07
CA ALA A 72 -4.97 -24.94 9.70
C ALA A 72 -6.05 -23.87 9.58
N GLN A 73 -6.99 -23.84 10.51
CA GLN A 73 -8.03 -22.80 10.59
C GLN A 73 -7.43 -21.39 10.75
N PHE A 74 -6.38 -21.26 11.57
CA PHE A 74 -5.64 -20.01 11.71
C PHE A 74 -5.06 -19.56 10.36
N MET A 75 -4.40 -20.48 9.63
CA MET A 75 -3.80 -20.16 8.32
C MET A 75 -4.86 -19.81 7.26
N ASP A 76 -6.02 -20.45 7.27
CA ASP A 76 -7.13 -20.12 6.38
C ASP A 76 -7.63 -18.68 6.62
N ILE A 77 -7.77 -18.28 7.87
CA ILE A 77 -8.17 -16.91 8.23
C ILE A 77 -7.12 -15.90 7.77
N VAL A 78 -5.84 -16.18 8.02
CA VAL A 78 -4.73 -15.32 7.59
C VAL A 78 -4.69 -15.21 6.06
N GLY A 79 -4.80 -16.33 5.36
CA GLY A 79 -4.84 -16.38 3.89
C GLY A 79 -6.00 -15.57 3.31
N SER A 80 -7.19 -15.69 3.90
CA SER A 80 -8.36 -14.92 3.49
C SER A 80 -8.19 -13.41 3.66
N SER A 81 -7.29 -13.00 4.56
CA SER A 81 -7.05 -11.59 4.88
C SER A 81 -6.06 -10.88 3.94
N ALA A 82 -5.37 -11.64 3.09
CA ALA A 82 -4.40 -11.14 2.11
C ALA A 82 -4.66 -11.72 0.70
N PRO A 83 -5.79 -11.39 0.09
CA PRO A 83 -6.29 -12.08 -1.11
C PRO A 83 -5.62 -11.66 -2.42
N SER A 84 -4.79 -10.64 -2.41
CA SER A 84 -4.14 -10.11 -3.62
C SER A 84 -2.80 -9.43 -3.32
N THR A 85 -2.10 -9.04 -4.38
CA THR A 85 -0.98 -8.09 -4.27
C THR A 85 -1.46 -6.73 -3.78
N GLY A 86 -0.57 -5.96 -3.15
CA GLY A 86 -0.83 -4.62 -2.65
C GLY A 86 -0.36 -4.43 -1.21
N HIS A 87 -0.47 -3.21 -0.70
CA HIS A 87 -0.25 -2.94 0.72
C HIS A 87 -1.49 -3.32 1.56
N CYS A 88 -1.45 -3.14 2.87
CA CYS A 88 -2.59 -3.40 3.76
C CYS A 88 -3.90 -2.86 3.18
N ASN A 89 -4.95 -3.70 3.17
CA ASN A 89 -6.30 -3.34 2.71
C ASN A 89 -7.15 -2.65 3.77
N THR A 90 -6.69 -2.60 5.00
CA THR A 90 -7.31 -1.78 6.06
C THR A 90 -6.98 -0.31 5.82
N MET A 91 -7.95 0.59 5.99
CA MET A 91 -7.72 2.04 5.98
C MET A 91 -6.99 2.46 7.26
N GLY A 92 -5.75 2.00 7.38
CA GLY A 92 -4.80 2.34 8.43
C GLY A 92 -3.72 3.28 7.88
N THR A 93 -2.53 3.21 8.45
CA THR A 93 -1.42 4.13 8.11
C THR A 93 -1.02 4.06 6.64
N ALA A 94 -0.99 2.87 6.02
CA ALA A 94 -0.58 2.73 4.63
C ALA A 94 -1.49 3.54 3.68
N SER A 95 -2.80 3.31 3.72
CA SER A 95 -3.76 4.05 2.88
C SER A 95 -3.81 5.54 3.25
N THR A 96 -3.72 5.87 4.54
CA THR A 96 -3.68 7.27 5.01
C THR A 96 -2.46 8.00 4.46
N MET A 97 -1.27 7.42 4.52
CA MET A 97 -0.06 8.04 3.99
C MET A 97 -0.09 8.17 2.47
N ASN A 98 -0.68 7.22 1.75
CA ASN A 98 -0.89 7.34 0.31
C ASN A 98 -1.84 8.49 -0.03
N ALA A 99 -2.93 8.66 0.73
CA ALA A 99 -3.86 9.78 0.57
C ALA A 99 -3.20 11.12 0.91
N LEU A 100 -2.37 11.17 1.94
CA LEU A 100 -1.61 12.37 2.31
C LEU A 100 -0.59 12.75 1.22
N ALA A 101 0.14 11.78 0.66
CA ALA A 101 1.06 12.03 -0.45
C ALA A 101 0.34 12.63 -1.68
N GLU A 102 -0.86 12.14 -1.96
CA GLU A 102 -1.71 12.69 -3.02
C GLU A 102 -2.18 14.11 -2.69
N ALA A 103 -2.66 14.36 -1.46
CA ALA A 103 -3.09 15.68 -1.01
C ALA A 103 -1.96 16.71 -1.00
N LEU A 104 -0.71 16.27 -0.75
CA LEU A 104 0.49 17.11 -0.83
C LEU A 104 0.95 17.37 -2.28
N GLY A 105 0.31 16.77 -3.28
CA GLY A 105 0.74 16.87 -4.68
C GLY A 105 1.95 16.02 -5.04
N MET A 106 2.37 15.09 -4.16
CA MET A 106 3.50 14.18 -4.38
C MET A 106 3.12 12.93 -5.18
N SER A 107 1.83 12.69 -5.39
CA SER A 107 1.28 11.61 -6.24
C SER A 107 0.25 12.18 -7.19
N LEU A 108 0.02 11.49 -8.31
CA LEU A 108 -1.05 11.90 -9.23
C LEU A 108 -2.44 11.71 -8.57
N PRO A 109 -3.39 12.61 -8.86
CA PRO A 109 -4.75 12.53 -8.33
C PRO A 109 -5.43 11.19 -8.61
N GLY A 110 -6.12 10.63 -7.61
CA GLY A 110 -6.79 9.34 -7.67
C GLY A 110 -5.87 8.13 -7.43
N SER A 111 -4.56 8.34 -7.35
CA SER A 111 -3.58 7.26 -7.19
C SER A 111 -3.77 6.46 -5.89
N ALA A 112 -4.09 7.11 -4.78
CA ALA A 112 -4.18 6.46 -3.47
C ALA A 112 -5.31 5.42 -3.37
N ALA A 113 -6.41 5.61 -4.11
CA ALA A 113 -7.62 4.80 -3.99
C ALA A 113 -7.65 3.57 -4.92
N ILE A 114 -6.75 3.46 -5.89
CA ILE A 114 -6.76 2.38 -6.88
C ILE A 114 -6.15 1.11 -6.26
N PRO A 115 -6.88 -0.02 -6.17
CA PRO A 115 -6.30 -1.29 -5.73
C PRO A 115 -5.15 -1.76 -6.63
N ALA A 116 -4.17 -2.44 -6.02
CA ALA A 116 -2.98 -2.89 -6.74
C ALA A 116 -3.26 -3.77 -7.97
N PRO A 117 -4.21 -4.74 -7.93
CA PRO A 117 -4.46 -5.62 -9.08
C PRO A 117 -5.33 -5.00 -10.17
N TYR A 118 -5.81 -3.76 -10.01
CA TYR A 118 -6.68 -3.13 -11.02
C TYR A 118 -5.89 -2.61 -12.21
N ARG A 119 -6.49 -2.71 -13.40
CA ARG A 119 -5.93 -2.18 -14.65
C ARG A 119 -5.55 -0.70 -14.54
N GLU A 120 -6.36 0.07 -13.83
CA GLU A 120 -6.17 1.50 -13.61
C GLU A 120 -4.85 1.80 -12.86
N ARG A 121 -4.33 0.83 -12.09
CA ARG A 121 -3.00 0.93 -11.48
C ARG A 121 -1.90 0.99 -12.55
N GLY A 122 -1.99 0.20 -13.60
CA GLY A 122 -1.07 0.27 -14.74
C GLY A 122 -1.16 1.59 -15.48
N GLN A 123 -2.37 2.12 -15.65
CA GLN A 123 -2.59 3.41 -16.31
C GLN A 123 -1.97 4.57 -15.50
N ILE A 124 -2.19 4.63 -14.18
CA ILE A 124 -1.61 5.68 -13.35
C ILE A 124 -0.08 5.56 -13.28
N SER A 125 0.46 4.35 -13.35
CA SER A 125 1.92 4.12 -13.42
C SER A 125 2.51 4.70 -14.69
N TYR A 126 1.87 4.47 -15.84
CA TYR A 126 2.26 5.07 -17.10
C TYR A 126 2.22 6.60 -17.07
N LEU A 127 1.13 7.17 -16.54
CA LEU A 127 0.96 8.62 -16.40
C LEU A 127 2.01 9.23 -15.46
N THR A 128 2.37 8.52 -14.39
CA THR A 128 3.43 8.95 -13.47
C THR A 128 4.79 9.00 -14.17
N GLY A 129 5.11 7.97 -14.96
CA GLY A 129 6.34 7.95 -15.76
C GLY A 129 6.39 9.05 -16.82
N LYS A 130 5.26 9.36 -17.43
CA LYS A 130 5.15 10.49 -18.34
C LYS A 130 5.36 11.83 -17.61
N ARG A 131 4.69 12.02 -16.47
CA ARG A 131 4.72 13.27 -15.72
C ARG A 131 6.09 13.64 -15.17
N ILE A 132 6.91 12.67 -14.78
CA ILE A 132 8.26 12.96 -14.23
C ILE A 132 9.23 13.48 -15.30
N VAL A 133 8.96 13.24 -16.57
CA VAL A 133 9.80 13.69 -17.70
C VAL A 133 9.37 15.07 -18.20
N GLU A 134 8.12 15.47 -18.00
CA GLU A 134 7.59 16.80 -18.30
C GLU A 134 8.07 17.88 -17.34
#